data_9c27b49b1e974ae2895ba5a79ee3ba9f
#
_entry.id   9c27b49b1e974ae2895ba5a79ee3ba9f
#
_cell.length_a   1.000
_cell.length_b   1.000
_cell.length_c   1.000
_cell.angle_alpha   90.00
_cell.angle_beta   90.00
_cell.angle_gamma   90.00
#
_symmetry.space_group_name_H-M   'P 1'
#
loop_
_entity.id
_entity.type
_entity.pdbx_description
1 polymer ?
#
loop_
_entity_poly.entity_id
_entity_poly.type
_entity_poly.pdbx_seq_one_letter_code
_entity_poly.pdbx_strand_id
1 'polypeptide(L)'
;FEETQMLTGDIFASYFAPVKTWDYAGTEDNDCYKLYRQWYNSPFNNAYTEVMQPWQSIVENTDEVSPARALATIVKVFGMSRITDKYGPIPYSKFGTGIHVAYDSQKDVYYRFFEELADAIDVLTGYNSRTSEPYMERYDYIYNGRVEKWIKFANTLRLRLAMRISYVDETKARTEIEAAIGHSIG
;
A
#
# COMPACT_ATOMS: atom_id res chain seq x y z
N PHE A 1 9.88 4.25 6.11
CA PHE A 1 9.65 5.64 5.71
C PHE A 1 10.96 6.33 5.32
N GLU A 2 11.99 6.27 6.15
CA GLU A 2 13.27 6.93 5.95
C GLU A 2 13.88 6.60 4.57
N GLU A 3 14.19 5.34 4.31
CA GLU A 3 14.79 4.89 3.04
C GLU A 3 13.82 4.94 1.86
N THR A 4 12.52 4.85 2.12
CA THR A 4 11.51 4.87 1.05
C THR A 4 11.28 6.27 0.52
N GLN A 5 11.36 7.28 1.35
CA GLN A 5 10.97 8.65 1.04
C GLN A 5 12.06 9.66 1.38
N MET A 6 12.46 9.79 2.65
CA MET A 6 13.33 10.87 3.11
C MET A 6 14.71 10.89 2.44
N LEU A 7 15.38 9.72 2.38
CA LEU A 7 16.73 9.61 1.81
C LEU A 7 16.77 9.52 0.27
N THR A 8 15.61 9.54 -0.37
CA THR A 8 15.50 9.45 -1.84
C THR A 8 14.53 10.50 -2.38
N GLY A 9 13.23 10.24 -2.35
CA GLY A 9 12.22 11.08 -3.00
C GLY A 9 12.21 12.52 -2.51
N ASP A 10 12.21 12.75 -1.22
CA ASP A 10 12.10 14.10 -0.64
C ASP A 10 13.38 14.94 -0.87
N ILE A 11 14.56 14.30 -0.82
CA ILE A 11 15.82 14.97 -1.16
C ILE A 11 15.88 15.29 -2.64
N PHE A 12 15.52 14.32 -3.51
CA PHE A 12 15.53 14.54 -4.96
C PHE A 12 14.49 15.57 -5.41
N ALA A 13 13.38 15.69 -4.67
CA ALA A 13 12.38 16.74 -4.88
C ALA A 13 12.77 18.10 -4.23
N SER A 14 13.94 18.18 -3.60
CA SER A 14 14.45 19.38 -2.92
C SER A 14 13.58 19.84 -1.73
N TYR A 15 12.84 18.92 -1.10
CA TYR A 15 12.12 19.22 0.15
C TYR A 15 13.04 19.22 1.36
N PHE A 16 14.11 18.42 1.32
CA PHE A 16 15.14 18.36 2.34
C PHE A 16 16.53 18.53 1.72
N ALA A 17 17.44 19.11 2.47
CA ALA A 17 18.85 19.15 2.16
C ALA A 17 19.67 18.75 3.40
N PRO A 18 20.75 17.99 3.27
CA PRO A 18 21.62 17.68 4.38
C PRO A 18 22.31 18.94 4.90
N VAL A 19 22.39 19.10 6.22
CA VAL A 19 23.11 20.22 6.85
C VAL A 19 24.63 20.10 6.70
N LYS A 20 25.11 18.90 6.44
CA LYS A 20 26.52 18.59 6.14
C LYS A 20 26.60 17.30 5.30
N THR A 21 27.71 17.12 4.63
CA THR A 21 28.02 15.86 3.94
C THR A 21 28.01 14.69 4.93
N TRP A 22 27.42 13.58 4.53
CA TRP A 22 27.38 12.37 5.35
C TRP A 22 28.71 11.63 5.21
N ASP A 23 29.46 11.55 6.30
CA ASP A 23 30.73 10.79 6.39
C ASP A 23 30.50 9.26 6.50
N TYR A 24 29.62 8.71 5.66
CA TYR A 24 29.35 7.28 5.66
C TYR A 24 29.62 6.70 4.28
N ALA A 25 30.60 5.83 4.19
CA ALA A 25 31.13 5.10 3.02
C ALA A 25 30.31 5.24 1.71
N GLY A 26 30.53 6.30 0.96
CA GLY A 26 29.91 6.50 -0.37
C GLY A 26 28.50 7.08 -0.33
N THR A 27 28.01 7.59 0.80
CA THR A 27 26.70 8.24 0.95
C THR A 27 26.76 9.76 0.83
N GLU A 28 27.97 10.32 0.67
CA GLU A 28 28.13 11.72 0.36
C GLU A 28 27.35 12.03 -0.91
N ASP A 29 26.74 13.20 -0.98
CA ASP A 29 26.10 13.74 -2.17
C ASP A 29 24.77 13.09 -2.59
N ASN A 30 23.97 12.50 -1.69
CA ASN A 30 22.64 12.03 -2.08
C ASN A 30 21.72 13.17 -2.54
N ASP A 31 21.97 14.41 -2.13
CA ASP A 31 21.35 15.64 -2.63
C ASP A 31 21.78 15.97 -4.09
N CYS A 32 22.85 15.38 -4.58
CA CYS A 32 23.30 15.44 -5.96
C CYS A 32 22.85 14.24 -6.81
N TYR A 33 21.74 13.58 -6.44
CA TYR A 33 21.17 12.40 -7.13
C TYR A 33 22.07 11.16 -7.14
N LYS A 34 23.03 11.09 -6.24
CA LYS A 34 23.86 9.90 -6.05
C LYS A 34 23.10 8.88 -5.22
N LEU A 35 22.74 7.75 -5.84
CA LEU A 35 21.99 6.70 -5.18
C LEU A 35 22.90 5.75 -4.41
N TYR A 36 22.70 5.66 -3.10
CA TYR A 36 23.31 4.61 -2.30
C TYR A 36 22.52 3.31 -2.43
N ARG A 37 23.20 2.22 -2.79
CA ARG A 37 22.56 0.94 -3.14
C ARG A 37 21.61 0.40 -2.05
N GLN A 38 21.96 0.53 -0.80
CA GLN A 38 21.12 0.07 0.30
C GLN A 38 19.81 0.84 0.35
N TRP A 39 19.82 2.16 0.24
CA TRP A 39 18.61 3.00 0.27
C TRP A 39 17.69 2.77 -0.93
N TYR A 40 18.27 2.26 -1.99
CA TYR A 40 17.51 1.88 -3.18
C TYR A 40 16.92 0.46 -3.07
N ASN A 41 17.63 -0.50 -2.45
CA ASN A 41 17.19 -1.89 -2.37
C ASN A 41 16.32 -2.19 -1.13
N SER A 42 16.63 -1.59 0.03
CA SER A 42 15.95 -1.89 1.29
C SER A 42 14.43 -1.72 1.23
N PRO A 43 13.86 -0.64 0.65
CA PRO A 43 12.41 -0.50 0.59
C PRO A 43 11.72 -1.62 -0.17
N PHE A 44 12.33 -2.09 -1.26
CA PHE A 44 11.80 -3.22 -2.01
C PHE A 44 11.83 -4.51 -1.18
N ASN A 45 12.97 -4.85 -0.60
CA ASN A 45 13.11 -6.05 0.21
C ASN A 45 12.18 -6.02 1.43
N ASN A 46 12.17 -4.92 2.17
CA ASN A 46 11.35 -4.77 3.37
C ASN A 46 9.85 -4.87 3.06
N ALA A 47 9.40 -4.38 1.89
CA ALA A 47 8.00 -4.51 1.51
C ALA A 47 7.55 -5.98 1.37
N TYR A 48 8.43 -6.84 0.89
CA TYR A 48 8.11 -8.26 0.77
C TYR A 48 8.19 -8.99 2.10
N THR A 49 9.16 -8.67 2.95
CA THR A 49 9.32 -9.32 4.26
C THR A 49 8.36 -8.79 5.32
N GLU A 50 8.07 -7.48 5.32
CA GLU A 50 7.29 -6.83 6.38
C GLU A 50 5.81 -6.63 6.01
N VAL A 51 5.46 -6.71 4.71
CA VAL A 51 4.08 -6.50 4.24
C VAL A 51 3.52 -7.74 3.56
N MET A 52 4.18 -8.25 2.51
CA MET A 52 3.63 -9.34 1.71
C MET A 52 3.64 -10.68 2.46
N GLN A 53 4.73 -11.04 3.14
CA GLN A 53 4.79 -12.30 3.91
C GLN A 53 3.79 -12.36 5.07
N PRO A 54 3.68 -11.34 5.96
CA PRO A 54 2.64 -11.33 6.98
C PRO A 54 1.23 -11.37 6.41
N TRP A 55 0.96 -10.63 5.33
CA TRP A 55 -0.33 -10.70 4.64
C TRP A 55 -0.63 -12.11 4.12
N GLN A 56 0.32 -12.76 3.47
CA GLN A 56 0.15 -14.13 2.99
C GLN A 56 -0.16 -15.10 4.15
N SER A 57 0.55 -15.00 5.27
CA SER A 57 0.28 -15.80 6.45
C SER A 57 -1.16 -15.61 6.98
N ILE A 58 -1.68 -14.38 6.97
CA ILE A 58 -3.07 -14.11 7.35
C ILE A 58 -4.04 -14.75 6.35
N VAL A 59 -3.79 -14.64 5.06
CA VAL A 59 -4.63 -15.23 4.01
C VAL A 59 -4.70 -16.76 4.13
N GLU A 60 -3.58 -17.41 4.42
CA GLU A 60 -3.49 -18.87 4.58
C GLU A 60 -4.22 -19.39 5.85
N ASN A 61 -4.40 -18.53 6.84
CA ASN A 61 -5.01 -18.91 8.14
C ASN A 61 -6.39 -18.28 8.39
N THR A 62 -6.99 -17.64 7.38
CA THR A 62 -8.30 -16.99 7.51
C THR A 62 -9.19 -17.23 6.30
N ASP A 63 -10.51 -17.24 6.53
CA ASP A 63 -11.50 -17.31 5.47
C ASP A 63 -11.51 -16.03 4.62
N GLU A 64 -12.00 -16.13 3.37
CA GLU A 64 -12.08 -15.00 2.44
C GLU A 64 -12.92 -13.82 2.96
N VAL A 65 -13.97 -14.12 3.72
CA VAL A 65 -14.86 -13.11 4.31
C VAL A 65 -14.42 -12.65 5.71
N SER A 66 -13.19 -12.96 6.11
CA SER A 66 -12.66 -12.57 7.41
C SER A 66 -12.32 -11.08 7.47
N PRO A 67 -12.80 -10.32 8.47
CA PRO A 67 -12.39 -8.93 8.66
C PRO A 67 -10.87 -8.77 8.88
N ALA A 68 -10.19 -9.76 9.48
CA ALA A 68 -8.74 -9.74 9.64
C ALA A 68 -8.02 -9.74 8.28
N ARG A 69 -8.49 -10.60 7.35
CA ARG A 69 -7.95 -10.65 5.98
C ARG A 69 -8.21 -9.34 5.23
N ALA A 70 -9.40 -8.77 5.37
CA ALA A 70 -9.75 -7.49 4.76
C ALA A 70 -8.86 -6.35 5.28
N LEU A 71 -8.66 -6.23 6.59
CA LEU A 71 -7.77 -5.25 7.20
C LEU A 71 -6.32 -5.41 6.72
N ALA A 72 -5.80 -6.64 6.73
CA ALA A 72 -4.46 -6.94 6.24
C ALA A 72 -4.29 -6.58 4.75
N THR A 73 -5.33 -6.81 3.93
CA THR A 73 -5.33 -6.45 2.50
C THR A 73 -5.28 -4.95 2.29
N ILE A 74 -6.03 -4.15 3.06
CA ILE A 74 -5.98 -2.68 3.01
C ILE A 74 -4.55 -2.19 3.33
N VAL A 75 -3.94 -2.71 4.39
CA VAL A 75 -2.56 -2.35 4.77
C VAL A 75 -1.55 -2.78 3.69
N LYS A 76 -1.73 -3.98 3.11
CA LYS A 76 -0.91 -4.44 1.99
C LYS A 76 -0.99 -3.49 0.79
N VAL A 77 -2.20 -3.13 0.36
CA VAL A 77 -2.37 -2.21 -0.77
C VAL A 77 -1.74 -0.84 -0.47
N PHE A 78 -1.92 -0.31 0.74
CA PHE A 78 -1.28 0.93 1.15
C PHE A 78 0.24 0.87 1.07
N GLY A 79 0.87 -0.20 1.54
CA GLY A 79 2.31 -0.39 1.47
C GLY A 79 2.81 -0.60 0.05
N MET A 80 2.22 -1.55 -0.69
CA MET A 80 2.68 -1.95 -2.01
C MET A 80 2.42 -0.91 -3.10
N SER A 81 1.44 -0.02 -2.93
CA SER A 81 1.24 1.10 -3.84
C SER A 81 2.46 2.03 -3.89
N ARG A 82 3.12 2.26 -2.76
CA ARG A 82 4.37 3.03 -2.69
C ARG A 82 5.54 2.33 -3.39
N ILE A 83 5.54 1.00 -3.37
CA ILE A 83 6.59 0.19 -3.99
C ILE A 83 6.46 0.23 -5.51
N THR A 84 5.28 -0.01 -6.06
CA THR A 84 5.07 0.09 -7.51
C THR A 84 5.25 1.52 -8.03
N ASP A 85 4.91 2.55 -7.22
CA ASP A 85 5.17 3.95 -7.57
C ASP A 85 6.67 4.27 -7.66
N LYS A 86 7.49 3.62 -6.85
CA LYS A 86 8.95 3.82 -6.84
C LYS A 86 9.68 2.97 -7.87
N TYR A 87 9.25 1.73 -8.08
CA TYR A 87 9.99 0.74 -8.88
C TYR A 87 9.32 0.36 -10.20
N GLY A 88 8.07 0.79 -10.44
CA GLY A 88 7.29 0.41 -11.61
C GLY A 88 6.74 -1.02 -11.48
N PRO A 89 6.98 -1.92 -12.46
CA PRO A 89 6.58 -3.32 -12.37
C PRO A 89 7.15 -4.02 -11.14
N ILE A 90 6.32 -4.83 -10.48
CA ILE A 90 6.70 -5.59 -9.27
C ILE A 90 6.08 -6.99 -9.28
N PRO A 91 6.70 -8.01 -8.63
CA PRO A 91 6.06 -9.31 -8.42
C PRO A 91 4.94 -9.19 -7.38
N TYR A 92 3.69 -9.18 -7.82
CA TYR A 92 2.52 -8.93 -6.97
C TYR A 92 1.50 -10.06 -6.98
N SER A 93 0.88 -10.34 -8.14
CA SER A 93 -0.25 -11.27 -8.24
C SER A 93 0.12 -12.73 -7.96
N LYS A 94 1.36 -13.11 -8.24
CA LYS A 94 1.89 -14.46 -8.06
C LYS A 94 2.83 -14.60 -6.88
N PHE A 95 2.82 -13.64 -5.95
CA PHE A 95 3.64 -13.72 -4.75
C PHE A 95 3.35 -15.03 -3.97
N GLY A 96 4.39 -15.70 -3.51
CA GLY A 96 4.28 -16.96 -2.77
C GLY A 96 4.11 -18.22 -3.63
N THR A 97 3.98 -18.11 -4.94
CA THR A 97 3.78 -19.30 -5.80
C THR A 97 5.07 -20.04 -6.17
N GLY A 98 6.23 -19.46 -5.89
CA GLY A 98 7.53 -20.07 -6.17
C GLY A 98 8.70 -19.12 -5.98
N ILE A 99 9.92 -19.60 -6.28
CA ILE A 99 11.17 -18.84 -6.14
C ILE A 99 11.32 -17.81 -7.27
N HIS A 100 10.85 -18.16 -8.48
CA HIS A 100 10.89 -17.29 -9.65
C HIS A 100 9.48 -16.80 -9.98
N VAL A 101 9.20 -15.57 -9.57
CA VAL A 101 7.89 -14.94 -9.78
C VAL A 101 8.01 -13.85 -10.86
N ALA A 102 7.14 -13.90 -11.87
CA ALA A 102 7.08 -12.86 -12.88
C ALA A 102 6.64 -11.51 -12.29
N TYR A 103 7.17 -10.42 -12.85
CA TYR A 103 6.72 -9.08 -12.53
C TYR A 103 5.40 -8.79 -13.23
N ASP A 104 4.47 -8.25 -12.49
CA ASP A 104 3.23 -7.68 -13.05
C ASP A 104 3.51 -6.25 -13.54
N SER A 105 2.85 -5.83 -14.61
CA SER A 105 2.93 -4.44 -15.04
C SER A 105 2.35 -3.51 -13.97
N GLN A 106 2.83 -2.27 -13.89
CA GLN A 106 2.28 -1.29 -12.94
C GLN A 106 0.76 -1.10 -13.12
N LYS A 107 0.28 -1.16 -14.36
CA LYS A 107 -1.16 -1.13 -14.67
C LYS A 107 -1.91 -2.28 -14.01
N ASP A 108 -1.43 -3.52 -14.18
CA ASP A 108 -2.10 -4.70 -13.63
C ASP A 108 -2.08 -4.68 -12.10
N VAL A 109 -0.97 -4.22 -11.50
CA VAL A 109 -0.85 -4.03 -10.05
C VAL A 109 -1.89 -3.02 -9.54
N TYR A 110 -2.06 -1.88 -10.20
CA TYR A 110 -3.06 -0.87 -9.83
C TYR A 110 -4.48 -1.39 -9.95
N TYR A 111 -4.78 -2.14 -11.02
CA TYR A 111 -6.10 -2.72 -11.21
C TYR A 111 -6.41 -3.73 -10.09
N ARG A 112 -5.41 -4.53 -9.72
CA ARG A 112 -5.53 -5.45 -8.60
C ARG A 112 -5.76 -4.74 -7.27
N PHE A 113 -5.12 -3.60 -7.04
CA PHE A 113 -5.39 -2.80 -5.85
C PHE A 113 -6.85 -2.36 -5.73
N PHE A 114 -7.47 -1.95 -6.85
CA PHE A 114 -8.88 -1.57 -6.83
C PHE A 114 -9.81 -2.73 -6.53
N GLU A 115 -9.56 -3.90 -7.11
CA GLU A 115 -10.30 -5.12 -6.83
C GLU A 115 -10.18 -5.50 -5.35
N GLU A 116 -8.98 -5.58 -4.84
CA GLU A 116 -8.70 -5.94 -3.46
C GLU A 116 -9.27 -4.94 -2.43
N LEU A 117 -9.26 -3.65 -2.74
CA LEU A 117 -9.89 -2.64 -1.89
C LEU A 117 -11.42 -2.75 -1.93
N ALA A 118 -12.02 -3.01 -3.08
CA ALA A 118 -13.45 -3.20 -3.20
C ALA A 118 -13.91 -4.41 -2.35
N ASP A 119 -13.26 -5.56 -2.52
CA ASP A 119 -13.56 -6.78 -1.76
C ASP A 119 -13.39 -6.55 -0.24
N ALA A 120 -12.31 -5.89 0.16
CA ALA A 120 -12.07 -5.60 1.57
C ALA A 120 -13.11 -4.65 2.17
N ILE A 121 -13.53 -3.61 1.42
CA ILE A 121 -14.58 -2.68 1.83
C ILE A 121 -15.92 -3.42 1.99
N ASP A 122 -16.26 -4.30 1.06
CA ASP A 122 -17.51 -5.10 1.10
C ASP A 122 -17.53 -6.02 2.33
N VAL A 123 -16.44 -6.74 2.61
CA VAL A 123 -16.31 -7.58 3.80
C VAL A 123 -16.48 -6.77 5.08
N LEU A 124 -15.78 -5.64 5.20
CA LEU A 124 -15.84 -4.80 6.40
C LEU A 124 -17.21 -4.12 6.55
N THR A 125 -17.85 -3.71 5.46
CA THR A 125 -19.21 -3.15 5.47
C THR A 125 -20.21 -4.19 5.93
N GLY A 126 -20.10 -5.43 5.43
CA GLY A 126 -20.91 -6.55 5.88
C GLY A 126 -20.70 -6.89 7.37
N TYR A 127 -19.48 -6.77 7.89
CA TYR A 127 -19.20 -6.90 9.32
C TYR A 127 -19.86 -5.76 10.12
N ASN A 128 -19.61 -4.51 9.73
CA ASN A 128 -20.09 -3.31 10.40
C ASN A 128 -21.62 -3.20 10.44
N SER A 129 -22.31 -3.77 9.45
CA SER A 129 -23.78 -3.83 9.44
C SER A 129 -24.39 -4.80 10.46
N ARG A 130 -23.62 -5.80 10.90
CA ARG A 130 -24.05 -6.81 11.85
C ARG A 130 -23.72 -6.47 13.30
N THR A 131 -22.67 -5.71 13.51
CA THR A 131 -22.20 -5.33 14.84
C THR A 131 -21.46 -4.01 14.83
N SER A 132 -21.60 -3.22 15.89
CA SER A 132 -20.81 -2.02 16.14
C SER A 132 -19.62 -2.28 17.08
N GLU A 133 -19.42 -3.53 17.50
CA GLU A 133 -18.31 -3.88 18.38
C GLU A 133 -16.96 -3.69 17.69
N PRO A 134 -15.98 -3.16 18.41
CA PRO A 134 -14.63 -3.02 17.88
C PRO A 134 -14.04 -4.38 17.48
N TYR A 135 -13.39 -4.45 16.34
CA TYR A 135 -12.72 -5.67 15.87
C TYR A 135 -11.22 -5.60 16.16
N MET A 136 -10.70 -6.57 16.92
CA MET A 136 -9.28 -6.64 17.29
C MET A 136 -8.74 -5.36 17.97
N GLU A 137 -9.55 -4.68 18.79
CA GLU A 137 -9.24 -3.39 19.44
C GLU A 137 -7.83 -3.35 20.06
N ARG A 138 -7.45 -4.41 20.76
CA ARG A 138 -6.16 -4.55 21.44
C ARG A 138 -4.97 -4.49 20.48
N TYR A 139 -5.15 -4.84 19.22
CA TYR A 139 -4.11 -4.97 18.21
C TYR A 139 -4.16 -3.84 17.16
N ASP A 140 -5.24 -3.09 17.11
CA ASP A 140 -5.40 -1.95 16.19
C ASP A 140 -5.00 -0.63 16.86
N TYR A 141 -3.73 -0.30 16.75
CA TYR A 141 -3.16 0.96 17.29
C TYR A 141 -3.54 2.20 16.47
N ILE A 142 -4.21 2.06 15.33
CA ILE A 142 -4.57 3.17 14.44
C ILE A 142 -5.97 3.68 14.75
N TYR A 143 -6.94 2.78 14.78
CA TYR A 143 -8.35 3.13 14.96
C TYR A 143 -9.03 2.43 16.14
N ASN A 144 -8.27 1.72 16.99
CA ASN A 144 -8.79 0.99 18.15
C ASN A 144 -9.94 0.04 17.78
N GLY A 145 -9.79 -0.72 16.71
CA GLY A 145 -10.76 -1.70 16.24
C GLY A 145 -12.00 -1.13 15.57
N ARG A 146 -12.07 0.17 15.33
CA ARG A 146 -13.24 0.82 14.70
C ARG A 146 -13.27 0.55 13.21
N VAL A 147 -14.04 -0.48 12.81
CA VAL A 147 -14.16 -0.94 11.43
C VAL A 147 -14.65 0.15 10.47
N GLU A 148 -15.57 0.99 10.91
CA GLU A 148 -16.05 2.13 10.12
C GLU A 148 -14.91 3.06 9.68
N LYS A 149 -13.91 3.30 10.53
CA LYS A 149 -12.76 4.12 10.18
C LYS A 149 -11.83 3.46 9.17
N TRP A 150 -11.71 2.14 9.23
CA TRP A 150 -10.98 1.37 8.24
C TRP A 150 -11.65 1.39 6.87
N ILE A 151 -13.00 1.34 6.82
CA ILE A 151 -13.77 1.51 5.57
C ILE A 151 -13.50 2.90 4.97
N LYS A 152 -13.57 3.96 5.77
CA LYS A 152 -13.24 5.33 5.33
C LYS A 152 -11.81 5.46 4.83
N PHE A 153 -10.86 4.85 5.52
CA PHE A 153 -9.47 4.81 5.09
C PHE A 153 -9.31 4.09 3.75
N ALA A 154 -9.96 2.93 3.57
CA ALA A 154 -9.89 2.16 2.33
C ALA A 154 -10.51 2.93 1.15
N ASN A 155 -11.65 3.58 1.33
CA ASN A 155 -12.26 4.45 0.30
C ASN A 155 -11.35 5.65 -0.03
N THR A 156 -10.74 6.27 0.97
CA THR A 156 -9.78 7.36 0.76
C THR A 156 -8.53 6.88 -0.01
N LEU A 157 -8.03 5.70 0.30
CA LEU A 157 -6.92 5.08 -0.43
C LEU A 157 -7.32 4.78 -1.88
N ARG A 158 -8.51 4.20 -2.10
CA ARG A 158 -9.09 3.94 -3.43
C ARG A 158 -9.18 5.22 -4.26
N LEU A 159 -9.73 6.29 -3.68
CA LEU A 159 -9.81 7.61 -4.30
C LEU A 159 -8.42 8.15 -4.67
N ARG A 160 -7.46 8.07 -3.75
CA ARG A 160 -6.09 8.52 -3.98
C ARG A 160 -5.41 7.76 -5.13
N LEU A 161 -5.56 6.45 -5.18
CA LEU A 161 -5.01 5.62 -6.27
C LEU A 161 -5.69 5.92 -7.60
N ALA A 162 -7.00 6.13 -7.62
CA ALA A 162 -7.75 6.50 -8.80
C ALA A 162 -7.30 7.86 -9.37
N MET A 163 -7.07 8.86 -8.52
CA MET A 163 -6.52 10.16 -8.95
C MET A 163 -5.13 10.03 -9.60
N ARG A 164 -4.31 9.07 -9.17
CA ARG A 164 -2.97 8.85 -9.76
C ARG A 164 -3.02 8.31 -11.19
N ILE A 165 -4.06 7.57 -11.55
CA ILE A 165 -4.23 7.03 -12.91
C ILE A 165 -5.11 7.91 -13.82
N SER A 166 -5.59 9.05 -13.34
CA SER A 166 -6.58 9.89 -14.04
C SER A 166 -6.12 10.36 -15.43
N TYR A 167 -4.82 10.54 -15.65
CA TYR A 167 -4.25 10.93 -16.95
C TYR A 167 -3.93 9.76 -17.87
N VAL A 168 -3.85 8.52 -17.35
CA VAL A 168 -3.48 7.34 -18.15
C VAL A 168 -4.67 6.44 -18.40
N ASP A 169 -5.68 6.46 -17.54
CA ASP A 169 -6.94 5.74 -17.71
C ASP A 169 -8.10 6.50 -17.01
N GLU A 170 -8.61 7.52 -17.68
CA GLU A 170 -9.68 8.38 -17.16
C GLU A 170 -10.95 7.58 -16.82
N THR A 171 -11.30 6.60 -17.67
CA THR A 171 -12.51 5.80 -17.47
C THR A 171 -12.44 4.98 -16.20
N LYS A 172 -11.32 4.26 -15.99
CA LYS A 172 -11.10 3.48 -14.77
C LYS A 172 -11.02 4.39 -13.55
N ALA A 173 -10.29 5.50 -13.65
CA ALA A 173 -10.20 6.49 -12.58
C ALA A 173 -11.57 7.00 -12.14
N ARG A 174 -12.40 7.41 -13.08
CA ARG A 174 -13.76 7.90 -12.81
C ARG A 174 -14.61 6.85 -12.09
N THR A 175 -14.61 5.61 -12.58
CA THR A 175 -15.36 4.50 -11.97
C THR A 175 -14.95 4.30 -10.51
N GLU A 176 -13.65 4.30 -10.22
CA GLU A 176 -13.13 4.08 -8.86
C GLU A 176 -13.39 5.28 -7.93
N ILE A 177 -13.33 6.50 -8.46
CA ILE A 177 -13.68 7.74 -7.74
C ILE A 177 -15.16 7.72 -7.35
N GLU A 178 -16.05 7.47 -8.32
CA GLU A 178 -17.49 7.45 -8.08
C GLU A 178 -17.87 6.35 -7.06
N ALA A 179 -17.25 5.17 -7.15
CA ALA A 179 -17.47 4.09 -6.18
C ALA A 179 -17.00 4.46 -4.77
N ALA A 180 -15.84 5.13 -4.65
CA ALA A 180 -15.31 5.54 -3.35
C ALA A 180 -16.13 6.65 -2.69
N ILE A 181 -16.55 7.66 -3.47
CA ILE A 181 -17.35 8.80 -2.95
C ILE A 181 -18.80 8.37 -2.68
N GLY A 182 -19.37 7.51 -3.51
CA GLY A 182 -20.74 7.02 -3.38
C GLY A 182 -20.96 6.01 -2.26
N HIS A 183 -19.90 5.55 -1.58
CA HIS A 183 -20.04 4.57 -0.51
C HIS A 183 -20.73 5.17 0.72
N SER A 184 -21.70 4.44 1.31
CA SER A 184 -22.55 4.92 2.40
C SER A 184 -21.82 5.29 3.69
N ILE A 185 -20.63 4.72 3.90
CA ILE A 185 -19.74 4.97 5.06
C ILE A 185 -18.58 5.90 4.66
N GLY A 186 -18.44 6.21 3.39
CA GLY A 186 -17.38 6.89 2.67
C GLY A 186 -16.62 8.01 3.30
#